data_5760f9eccd16ce172521dbbd083d4e92
#
_entry.id   5760f9eccd16ce172521dbbd083d4e92
#
_cell.length_a   1.000
_cell.length_b   1.000
_cell.length_c   1.000
_cell.angle_alpha   90.00
_cell.angle_beta   90.00
_cell.angle_gamma   90.00
#
_symmetry.space_group_name_H-M   'P 1'
#
loop_
_entity.id
_entity.type
_entity.pdbx_description
1 polymer ?
#
loop_
_entity_poly.entity_id
_entity_poly.type
_entity_poly.pdbx_seq_one_letter_code
_entity_poly.pdbx_strand_id
1 'polypeptide(L)'
;MKIKDSGQRTDFGTGAVRDMHTGKGRMDLLPWEAIMEVSKHCEEGALKYGERNVDKGIPVHSFLDSGFRHLAKYMEGWTDEPHLRAAAWNILWAIQTLHDHPDLQDIPKQMVEDVEVPKEFVLKEINNYDDLPTVHQKAVKAILERQNAEIARAFGRCDEDWSEGK
;
A
#
# COMPACT_ATOMS: atom_id res chain seq x y z
N MET A 1 3.72 -33.56 1.44
CA MET A 1 3.78 -32.09 1.28
C MET A 1 4.48 -31.53 2.50
N LYS A 2 5.59 -30.77 2.35
CA LYS A 2 6.28 -30.13 3.48
C LYS A 2 5.73 -28.71 3.64
N ILE A 3 5.30 -28.37 4.86
CA ILE A 3 4.92 -26.99 5.22
C ILE A 3 6.20 -26.15 5.25
N LYS A 4 6.19 -25.00 4.56
CA LYS A 4 7.32 -24.06 4.60
C LYS A 4 7.44 -23.49 6.02
N ASP A 5 8.66 -23.41 6.52
CA ASP A 5 9.00 -22.96 7.86
C ASP A 5 10.05 -21.85 7.78
N SER A 6 9.79 -20.71 8.41
CA SER A 6 10.72 -19.57 8.46
C SER A 6 11.83 -19.75 9.51
N GLY A 7 11.70 -20.75 10.40
CA GLY A 7 12.58 -20.95 11.55
C GLY A 7 12.30 -20.00 12.74
N GLN A 8 11.47 -18.98 12.53
CA GLN A 8 11.09 -18.02 13.59
C GLN A 8 9.65 -18.25 14.03
N ARG A 9 9.37 -18.03 15.31
CA ARG A 9 8.06 -18.27 15.92
C ARG A 9 7.53 -17.01 16.58
N THR A 10 6.22 -16.84 16.49
CA THR A 10 5.46 -15.93 17.34
C THR A 10 4.91 -16.75 18.51
N ASP A 11 5.21 -16.35 19.73
CA ASP A 11 4.66 -16.90 20.97
C ASP A 11 3.45 -16.05 21.39
N PHE A 12 2.36 -16.72 21.78
CA PHE A 12 1.10 -16.08 22.20
C PHE A 12 0.94 -16.01 23.71
N GLY A 13 1.95 -16.40 24.51
CA GLY A 13 1.87 -16.43 25.98
C GLY A 13 0.97 -17.51 26.55
N THR A 14 0.27 -18.27 25.71
CA THR A 14 -0.56 -19.42 26.07
C THR A 14 0.16 -20.76 25.94
N GLY A 15 1.41 -20.72 25.50
CA GLY A 15 2.21 -21.87 25.08
C GLY A 15 2.00 -22.27 23.62
N ALA A 16 1.06 -21.66 22.91
CA ALA A 16 0.88 -21.86 21.47
C ALA A 16 1.90 -21.02 20.70
N VAL A 17 2.46 -21.62 19.64
CA VAL A 17 3.41 -20.94 18.74
C VAL A 17 2.98 -21.08 17.29
N ARG A 18 3.26 -20.07 16.47
CA ARG A 18 3.08 -20.10 15.01
C ARG A 18 4.29 -19.52 14.32
N ASP A 19 4.40 -19.81 13.04
CA ASP A 19 5.36 -19.16 12.18
C ASP A 19 5.14 -17.63 12.18
N MET A 20 6.23 -16.84 12.09
CA MET A 20 6.15 -15.38 12.22
C MET A 20 5.19 -14.77 11.19
N HIS A 21 4.55 -13.67 11.56
CA HIS A 21 3.58 -12.94 10.74
C HIS A 21 4.21 -11.86 9.85
N THR A 22 5.42 -11.40 10.19
CA THR A 22 6.08 -10.29 9.50
C THR A 22 6.23 -10.57 8.00
N GLY A 23 5.82 -9.61 7.18
CA GLY A 23 5.90 -9.70 5.72
C GLY A 23 4.78 -10.49 5.03
N LYS A 24 3.84 -11.09 5.79
CA LYS A 24 2.71 -11.87 5.22
C LYS A 24 1.44 -11.04 5.01
N GLY A 25 1.44 -9.76 5.39
CA GLY A 25 0.26 -8.90 5.41
C GLY A 25 -0.68 -9.22 6.59
N ARG A 26 -1.59 -8.31 6.85
CA ARG A 26 -2.57 -8.37 7.95
C ARG A 26 -3.98 -8.34 7.37
N MET A 27 -4.45 -9.49 6.90
CA MET A 27 -5.78 -9.66 6.33
C MET A 27 -6.90 -9.31 7.33
N ASP A 28 -6.65 -9.49 8.63
CA ASP A 28 -7.57 -9.15 9.72
C ASP A 28 -7.78 -7.63 9.90
N LEU A 29 -6.93 -6.79 9.33
CA LEU A 29 -7.06 -5.32 9.36
C LEU A 29 -7.77 -4.76 8.12
N LEU A 30 -8.20 -5.59 7.18
CA LEU A 30 -8.91 -5.11 6.00
C LEU A 30 -10.35 -4.69 6.37
N PRO A 31 -10.87 -3.62 5.74
CA PRO A 31 -12.26 -3.21 5.90
C PRO A 31 -13.19 -4.15 5.11
N TRP A 32 -13.61 -5.25 5.73
CA TRP A 32 -14.29 -6.34 5.07
C TRP A 32 -15.60 -5.95 4.39
N GLU A 33 -16.36 -5.03 4.96
CA GLU A 33 -17.59 -4.50 4.35
C GLU A 33 -17.29 -3.81 3.02
N ALA A 34 -16.21 -3.02 2.95
CA ALA A 34 -15.79 -2.38 1.71
C ALA A 34 -15.31 -3.39 0.66
N ILE A 35 -14.60 -4.44 1.09
CA ILE A 35 -14.19 -5.55 0.19
C ILE A 35 -15.42 -6.28 -0.35
N MET A 36 -16.43 -6.54 0.48
CA MET A 36 -17.69 -7.14 0.05
C MET A 36 -18.44 -6.25 -0.96
N GLU A 37 -18.42 -4.92 -0.78
CA GLU A 37 -18.99 -4.01 -1.78
C GLU A 37 -18.25 -4.08 -3.13
N VAL A 38 -16.92 -4.14 -3.11
CA VAL A 38 -16.13 -4.31 -4.34
C VAL A 38 -16.44 -5.65 -5.02
N SER A 39 -16.68 -6.72 -4.26
CA SER A 39 -17.04 -8.03 -4.85
C SER A 39 -18.36 -7.99 -5.63
N LYS A 40 -19.35 -7.18 -5.20
CA LYS A 40 -20.59 -6.96 -5.97
C LYS A 40 -20.31 -6.30 -7.33
N HIS A 41 -19.32 -5.41 -7.40
CA HIS A 41 -18.91 -4.82 -8.68
C HIS A 41 -18.28 -5.86 -9.61
N CYS A 42 -17.57 -6.86 -9.07
CA CYS A 42 -17.09 -8.00 -9.83
C CYS A 42 -18.25 -8.81 -10.44
N GLU A 43 -19.31 -9.06 -9.66
CA GLU A 43 -20.51 -9.78 -10.12
C GLU A 43 -21.20 -9.03 -11.26
N GLU A 44 -21.43 -7.73 -11.11
CA GLU A 44 -22.00 -6.87 -12.14
C GLU A 44 -21.15 -6.86 -13.43
N GLY A 45 -19.82 -6.79 -13.28
CA GLY A 45 -18.88 -6.88 -14.39
C GLY A 45 -18.92 -8.23 -15.10
N ALA A 46 -19.03 -9.33 -14.35
CA ALA A 46 -19.14 -10.68 -14.91
C ALA A 46 -20.43 -10.86 -15.72
N LEU A 47 -21.56 -10.32 -15.25
CA LEU A 47 -22.82 -10.32 -15.99
C LEU A 47 -22.73 -9.52 -17.30
N LYS A 48 -21.96 -8.43 -17.33
CA LYS A 48 -21.86 -7.55 -18.50
C LYS A 48 -20.83 -8.01 -19.52
N TYR A 49 -19.69 -8.51 -19.09
CA TYR A 49 -18.53 -8.78 -19.94
C TYR A 49 -18.11 -10.26 -19.99
N GLY A 50 -18.75 -11.09 -19.18
CA GLY A 50 -18.39 -12.50 -18.95
C GLY A 50 -17.41 -12.65 -17.79
N GLU A 51 -17.45 -13.83 -17.17
CA GLU A 51 -16.56 -14.18 -16.07
C GLU A 51 -15.09 -14.06 -16.49
N ARG A 52 -14.28 -13.55 -15.58
CA ARG A 52 -12.82 -13.42 -15.75
C ARG A 52 -12.39 -12.65 -17.00
N ASN A 53 -13.25 -11.79 -17.53
CA ASN A 53 -12.88 -10.97 -18.68
C ASN A 53 -11.68 -10.06 -18.40
N VAL A 54 -11.59 -9.52 -17.19
CA VAL A 54 -10.52 -8.63 -16.76
C VAL A 54 -9.17 -9.35 -16.64
N ASP A 55 -9.17 -10.66 -16.33
CA ASP A 55 -7.95 -11.48 -16.20
C ASP A 55 -7.18 -11.60 -17.54
N LYS A 56 -7.80 -11.27 -18.65
CA LYS A 56 -7.16 -11.24 -19.97
C LYS A 56 -6.13 -10.14 -20.12
N GLY A 57 -6.11 -9.23 -19.17
CA GLY A 57 -5.24 -8.06 -19.14
C GLY A 57 -5.87 -6.82 -19.76
N ILE A 58 -5.81 -5.74 -19.03
CA ILE A 58 -6.22 -4.38 -19.45
C ILE A 58 -5.07 -3.45 -19.07
N PRO A 59 -4.62 -2.53 -19.94
CA PRO A 59 -3.56 -1.58 -19.62
C PRO A 59 -3.85 -0.77 -18.35
N VAL A 60 -2.83 -0.54 -17.54
CA VAL A 60 -2.97 0.10 -16.22
C VAL A 60 -3.59 1.49 -16.33
N HIS A 61 -3.24 2.29 -17.36
CA HIS A 61 -3.84 3.61 -17.56
C HIS A 61 -5.37 3.55 -17.66
N SER A 62 -5.94 2.51 -18.27
CA SER A 62 -7.38 2.38 -18.45
C SER A 62 -8.13 2.20 -17.13
N PHE A 63 -7.55 1.46 -16.19
CA PHE A 63 -8.08 1.36 -14.83
C PHE A 63 -7.99 2.69 -14.10
N LEU A 64 -6.84 3.35 -14.17
CA LEU A 64 -6.65 4.62 -13.45
C LEU A 64 -7.56 5.71 -14.00
N ASP A 65 -7.67 5.85 -15.32
CA ASP A 65 -8.57 6.80 -15.95
C ASP A 65 -10.03 6.57 -15.55
N SER A 66 -10.49 5.32 -15.57
CA SER A 66 -11.83 4.95 -15.09
C SER A 66 -12.01 5.25 -13.60
N GLY A 67 -11.04 4.86 -12.78
CA GLY A 67 -11.07 5.11 -11.34
C GLY A 67 -11.17 6.60 -11.01
N PHE A 68 -10.38 7.45 -11.68
CA PHE A 68 -10.43 8.90 -11.50
C PHE A 68 -11.78 9.50 -11.93
N ARG A 69 -12.38 9.04 -13.05
CA ARG A 69 -13.72 9.49 -13.45
C ARG A 69 -14.77 9.16 -12.37
N HIS A 70 -14.72 7.96 -11.80
CA HIS A 70 -15.65 7.58 -10.72
C HIS A 70 -15.43 8.42 -9.46
N LEU A 71 -14.19 8.72 -9.10
CA LEU A 71 -13.90 9.61 -7.96
C LEU A 71 -14.42 11.03 -8.22
N ALA A 72 -14.20 11.58 -9.42
CA ALA A 72 -14.71 12.90 -9.80
C ALA A 72 -16.24 12.95 -9.70
N LYS A 73 -16.95 11.99 -10.30
CA LYS A 73 -18.42 11.90 -10.22
C LYS A 73 -18.92 11.82 -8.77
N TYR A 74 -18.25 11.04 -7.94
CA TYR A 74 -18.59 10.96 -6.52
C TYR A 74 -18.44 12.32 -5.82
N MET A 75 -17.35 13.04 -6.09
CA MET A 75 -17.10 14.38 -5.51
C MET A 75 -18.11 15.41 -5.99
N GLU A 76 -18.65 15.27 -7.21
CA GLU A 76 -19.72 16.10 -7.75
C GLU A 76 -21.12 15.70 -7.25
N GLY A 77 -21.23 14.63 -6.46
CA GLY A 77 -22.49 14.16 -5.88
C GLY A 77 -23.36 13.31 -6.83
N TRP A 78 -22.79 12.72 -7.87
CA TRP A 78 -23.50 11.80 -8.75
C TRP A 78 -23.88 10.51 -8.03
N THR A 79 -25.08 10.00 -8.32
CA THR A 79 -25.66 8.81 -7.66
C THR A 79 -26.21 7.81 -8.66
N ASP A 80 -25.88 7.95 -9.95
CA ASP A 80 -26.32 7.07 -11.04
C ASP A 80 -25.72 5.65 -10.90
N GLU A 81 -24.59 5.51 -10.24
CA GLU A 81 -23.95 4.22 -9.90
C GLU A 81 -23.11 4.36 -8.60
N PRO A 82 -22.70 3.25 -7.96
CA PRO A 82 -21.92 3.29 -6.74
C PRO A 82 -20.44 3.63 -7.02
N HIS A 83 -20.17 4.90 -7.29
CA HIS A 83 -18.89 5.40 -7.79
C HIS A 83 -17.67 5.06 -6.93
N LEU A 84 -17.77 5.15 -5.58
CA LEU A 84 -16.64 4.77 -4.70
C LEU A 84 -16.28 3.29 -4.85
N ARG A 85 -17.29 2.43 -4.98
CA ARG A 85 -17.09 0.99 -5.20
C ARG A 85 -16.39 0.74 -6.54
N ALA A 86 -16.84 1.41 -7.60
CA ALA A 86 -16.26 1.30 -8.92
C ALA A 86 -14.82 1.85 -8.96
N ALA A 87 -14.54 2.96 -8.27
CA ALA A 87 -13.18 3.50 -8.14
C ALA A 87 -12.26 2.52 -7.42
N ALA A 88 -12.69 1.96 -6.28
CA ALA A 88 -11.91 0.96 -5.52
C ALA A 88 -11.63 -0.29 -6.36
N TRP A 89 -12.61 -0.79 -7.11
CA TRP A 89 -12.45 -1.91 -8.03
C TRP A 89 -11.36 -1.63 -9.06
N ASN A 90 -11.38 -0.48 -9.69
CA ASN A 90 -10.38 -0.09 -10.68
C ASN A 90 -8.95 -0.05 -10.09
N ILE A 91 -8.78 0.49 -8.87
CA ILE A 91 -7.47 0.54 -8.21
C ILE A 91 -6.98 -0.88 -7.86
N LEU A 92 -7.84 -1.74 -7.34
CA LEU A 92 -7.46 -3.12 -7.03
C LEU A 92 -7.03 -3.89 -8.28
N TRP A 93 -7.73 -3.71 -9.40
CA TRP A 93 -7.35 -4.34 -10.66
C TRP A 93 -6.11 -3.74 -11.30
N ALA A 94 -5.84 -2.46 -11.13
CA ALA A 94 -4.57 -1.87 -11.52
C ALA A 94 -3.40 -2.54 -10.79
N ILE A 95 -3.53 -2.75 -9.47
CA ILE A 95 -2.52 -3.45 -8.65
C ILE A 95 -2.36 -4.91 -9.09
N GLN A 96 -3.49 -5.62 -9.33
CA GLN A 96 -3.45 -7.01 -9.77
C GLN A 96 -2.80 -7.14 -11.15
N THR A 97 -3.11 -6.23 -12.08
CA THR A 97 -2.52 -6.22 -13.42
C THR A 97 -1.01 -6.02 -13.37
N LEU A 98 -0.50 -5.14 -12.51
CA LEU A 98 0.95 -4.99 -12.32
C LEU A 98 1.64 -6.26 -11.84
N HIS A 99 0.92 -7.12 -11.11
CA HIS A 99 1.41 -8.41 -10.65
C HIS A 99 1.38 -9.47 -11.75
N ASP A 100 0.25 -9.58 -12.48
CA ASP A 100 0.01 -10.69 -13.41
C ASP A 100 0.49 -10.37 -14.84
N HIS A 101 0.44 -9.10 -15.24
CA HIS A 101 0.76 -8.58 -16.55
C HIS A 101 1.65 -7.32 -16.46
N PRO A 102 2.90 -7.44 -15.98
CA PRO A 102 3.78 -6.28 -15.78
C PRO A 102 4.11 -5.55 -17.10
N ASP A 103 3.96 -6.21 -18.24
CA ASP A 103 4.08 -5.65 -19.58
C ASP A 103 2.97 -4.66 -19.95
N LEU A 104 1.82 -4.70 -19.24
CA LEU A 104 0.72 -3.75 -19.40
C LEU A 104 0.88 -2.48 -18.54
N GLN A 105 2.02 -2.30 -17.88
CA GLN A 105 2.38 -1.05 -17.23
C GLN A 105 2.77 -0.01 -18.28
N ASP A 106 1.84 0.84 -18.64
CA ASP A 106 1.96 1.85 -19.70
C ASP A 106 1.97 3.29 -19.17
N ILE A 107 1.98 3.48 -17.86
CA ILE A 107 2.18 4.75 -17.20
C ILE A 107 3.68 4.99 -17.04
N PRO A 108 4.19 6.21 -17.32
CA PRO A 108 5.58 6.51 -17.07
C PRO A 108 5.98 6.12 -15.66
N LYS A 109 6.97 5.23 -15.52
CA LYS A 109 7.53 4.89 -14.22
C LYS A 109 7.99 6.19 -13.58
N GLN A 110 7.46 6.49 -12.39
CA GLN A 110 8.13 7.48 -11.56
C GLN A 110 9.57 6.99 -11.42
N MET A 111 10.52 7.87 -11.66
CA MET A 111 11.92 7.60 -11.35
C MET A 111 12.03 7.49 -9.81
N VAL A 112 11.61 6.35 -9.30
CA VAL A 112 12.13 5.90 -8.02
C VAL A 112 13.57 5.59 -8.36
N GLU A 113 14.53 6.44 -7.96
CA GLU A 113 15.90 6.01 -7.87
C GLU A 113 15.83 4.66 -7.17
N ASP A 114 16.40 3.61 -7.80
CA ASP A 114 16.47 2.29 -7.23
C ASP A 114 17.23 2.40 -5.91
N VAL A 115 16.54 2.79 -4.87
CA VAL A 115 16.96 2.54 -3.51
C VAL A 115 16.76 1.04 -3.39
N GLU A 116 17.81 0.28 -3.73
CA GLU A 116 17.90 -1.12 -3.33
C GLU A 116 17.68 -1.15 -1.83
N VAL A 117 16.43 -1.34 -1.43
CA VAL A 117 16.12 -1.68 -0.05
C VAL A 117 16.70 -3.07 0.12
N PRO A 118 17.82 -3.21 0.85
CA PRO A 118 18.44 -4.51 1.03
C PRO A 118 17.37 -5.47 1.54
N LYS A 119 17.28 -6.68 0.97
CA LYS A 119 16.32 -7.72 1.38
C LYS A 119 16.39 -8.07 2.88
N GLU A 120 17.37 -7.55 3.59
CA GLU A 120 17.58 -7.64 5.03
C GLU A 120 16.85 -6.57 5.84
N PHE A 121 16.21 -5.57 5.20
CA PHE A 121 15.25 -4.66 5.84
C PHE A 121 13.88 -5.32 6.04
N VAL A 122 13.86 -6.58 6.40
CA VAL A 122 12.76 -7.12 7.18
C VAL A 122 12.87 -6.39 8.53
N LEU A 123 11.86 -5.59 8.84
CA LEU A 123 11.69 -4.88 10.10
C LEU A 123 12.03 -5.80 11.29
N LYS A 124 13.31 -5.98 11.59
CA LYS A 124 13.75 -6.21 12.94
C LYS A 124 13.29 -4.95 13.65
N GLU A 125 12.55 -5.09 14.72
CA GLU A 125 12.24 -4.00 15.60
C GLU A 125 13.53 -3.20 15.80
N ILE A 126 13.64 -2.06 15.11
CA ILE A 126 14.77 -1.15 15.29
C ILE A 126 14.44 -0.44 16.59
N ASN A 127 14.80 -1.10 17.70
CA ASN A 127 14.59 -0.55 19.03
C ASN A 127 15.55 0.62 19.29
N ASN A 128 16.62 0.74 18.49
CA ASN A 128 17.55 1.86 18.61
C ASN A 128 18.22 2.13 17.24
N TYR A 129 18.30 3.43 16.86
CA TYR A 129 19.00 3.90 15.66
C TYR A 129 20.48 3.49 15.63
N ASP A 130 21.14 3.43 16.79
CA ASP A 130 22.55 3.11 16.93
C ASP A 130 22.86 1.61 16.64
N ASP A 131 21.85 0.75 16.62
CA ASP A 131 21.98 -0.68 16.32
C ASP A 131 22.07 -0.97 14.81
N LEU A 132 21.87 0.05 13.96
CA LEU A 132 21.96 -0.08 12.53
C LEU A 132 23.41 -0.10 12.03
N PRO A 133 23.75 -0.87 10.99
CA PRO A 133 25.01 -0.72 10.28
C PRO A 133 25.22 0.73 9.80
N THR A 134 26.44 1.23 9.86
CA THR A 134 26.77 2.65 9.57
C THR A 134 26.25 3.14 8.20
N VAL A 135 26.20 2.26 7.20
CA VAL A 135 25.64 2.56 5.87
C VAL A 135 24.15 2.83 5.96
N HIS A 136 23.42 2.05 6.77
CA HIS A 136 21.98 2.19 6.95
C HIS A 136 21.63 3.40 7.83
N GLN A 137 22.44 3.74 8.83
CA GLN A 137 22.28 4.96 9.61
C GLN A 137 22.32 6.21 8.73
N LYS A 138 23.24 6.26 7.75
CA LYS A 138 23.32 7.37 6.79
C LYS A 138 22.07 7.48 5.93
N ALA A 139 21.55 6.36 5.44
CA ALA A 139 20.34 6.33 4.61
C ALA A 139 19.11 6.76 5.41
N VAL A 140 18.93 6.24 6.63
CA VAL A 140 17.81 6.60 7.51
C VAL A 140 17.88 8.08 7.88
N LYS A 141 19.08 8.58 8.20
CA LYS A 141 19.29 10.01 8.51
C LYS A 141 18.91 10.91 7.33
N ALA A 142 19.33 10.55 6.11
CA ALA A 142 18.99 11.32 4.91
C ALA A 142 17.47 11.33 4.63
N ILE A 143 16.77 10.21 4.88
CA ILE A 143 15.30 10.13 4.75
C ILE A 143 14.63 11.03 5.77
N LEU A 144 15.05 10.98 7.04
CA LEU A 144 14.49 11.81 8.12
C LEU A 144 14.74 13.29 7.86
N GLU A 145 15.94 13.67 7.41
CA GLU A 145 16.26 15.05 7.06
C GLU A 145 15.38 15.56 5.91
N ARG A 146 15.14 14.72 4.89
CA ARG A 146 14.25 15.06 3.77
C ARG A 146 12.80 15.23 4.23
N GLN A 147 12.27 14.30 5.04
CA GLN A 147 10.92 14.38 5.60
C GLN A 147 10.74 15.62 6.48
N ASN A 148 11.70 15.91 7.35
CA ASN A 148 11.68 17.11 8.18
C ASN A 148 11.74 18.40 7.35
N ALA A 149 12.52 18.44 6.27
CA ALA A 149 12.55 19.57 5.36
C ALA A 149 11.23 19.75 4.61
N GLU A 150 10.55 18.67 4.22
CA GLU A 150 9.22 18.72 3.59
C GLU A 150 8.15 19.20 4.58
N ILE A 151 8.17 18.70 5.82
CA ILE A 151 7.29 19.17 6.91
C ILE A 151 7.52 20.65 7.20
N ALA A 152 8.78 21.09 7.32
CA ALA A 152 9.11 22.49 7.55
C ALA A 152 8.67 23.42 6.40
N ARG A 153 8.68 22.93 5.15
CA ARG A 153 8.15 23.68 3.99
C ARG A 153 6.62 23.74 4.00
N ALA A 154 5.96 22.67 4.40
CA ALA A 154 4.50 22.57 4.39
C ALA A 154 3.85 23.36 5.54
N PHE A 155 4.47 23.42 6.70
CA PHE A 155 3.88 23.98 7.93
C PHE A 155 4.57 25.25 8.45
N GLY A 156 5.65 25.70 7.83
CA GLY A 156 6.46 26.82 8.35
C GLY A 156 7.26 26.42 9.62
N ARG A 157 8.27 27.19 9.98
CA ARG A 157 8.94 27.01 11.26
C ARG A 157 7.97 27.38 12.36
N CYS A 158 7.62 26.43 13.22
CA CYS A 158 7.11 26.73 14.55
C CYS A 158 8.28 27.22 15.40
N ASP A 159 8.66 28.48 15.24
CA ASP A 159 9.50 29.20 16.19
C ASP A 159 8.58 29.62 17.36
N GLU A 160 8.19 28.69 18.20
CA GLU A 160 7.64 29.00 19.51
C GLU A 160 8.60 28.48 20.57
N ASP A 161 9.37 29.47 21.01
CA ASP A 161 10.16 29.56 22.20
C ASP A 161 9.29 29.19 23.43
N TRP A 162 9.43 27.96 23.94
CA TRP A 162 8.91 27.57 25.24
C TRP A 162 9.98 27.71 26.29
N SER A 163 10.55 28.91 26.39
CA SER A 163 11.31 29.28 27.55
C SER A 163 10.51 30.26 28.41
N GLU A 164 10.29 29.84 29.66
CA GLU A 164 9.93 30.63 30.83
C GLU A 164 8.44 30.97 31.04
N GLY A 165 7.85 30.23 31.95
CA GLY A 165 6.66 30.60 32.71
C GLY A 165 6.70 30.00 34.12
N LYS A 166 7.11 30.84 35.04
CA LYS A 166 7.25 30.68 36.50
C LYS A 166 6.17 29.84 37.18
#